data_830477f7ef4a7509a5e2700fedfbdd0c
#
_entry.id   830477f7ef4a7509a5e2700fedfbdd0c
#
_cell.length_a   1.000
_cell.length_b   1.000
_cell.length_c   1.000
_cell.angle_alpha   90.00
_cell.angle_beta   90.00
_cell.angle_gamma   90.00
#
_symmetry.space_group_name_H-M   'P 1'
#
loop_
_entity.id
_entity.type
_entity.pdbx_description
1 polymer ?
#
loop_
_entity_poly.entity_id
_entity_poly.type
_entity_poly.pdbx_seq_one_letter_code
_entity_poly.pdbx_strand_id
1 'polypeptide(L)'
;MNNANIVLENIRLAAGRFDMFGKADTIVCALSGGADSVCLTLALKELSSEYGFKIKAVHVNHLLRGAESDRDEQFCRDLCEREDIPLTVFRADAAAFSKEQKMSLESGARKLRYNFFDEVCGENARIATAHTLSDSAETVIFNLSR
;
A
#
# COMPACT_ATOMS: atom_id res chain seq x y z
N MET A 1 -1.69 23.31 10.95
CA MET A 1 -2.12 22.26 10.03
C MET A 1 -1.41 20.98 10.38
N ASN A 2 -2.12 19.90 10.64
CA ASN A 2 -1.47 18.64 10.99
C ASN A 2 -0.95 17.94 9.73
N ASN A 3 -0.05 16.97 9.92
CA ASN A 3 0.58 16.24 8.80
C ASN A 3 -0.44 15.51 7.92
N ALA A 4 -1.54 15.04 8.50
CA ALA A 4 -2.58 14.34 7.76
C ALA A 4 -3.25 15.25 6.73
N ASN A 5 -3.51 16.51 7.09
CA ASN A 5 -4.11 17.46 6.16
C ASN A 5 -3.17 17.81 5.00
N ILE A 6 -1.87 17.91 5.29
CA ILE A 6 -0.86 18.16 4.25
C ILE A 6 -0.83 17.00 3.25
N VAL A 7 -0.87 15.76 3.73
CA VAL A 7 -0.88 14.57 2.87
C VAL A 7 -2.15 14.55 2.02
N LEU A 8 -3.31 14.80 2.60
CA LEU A 8 -4.58 14.88 1.86
C LEU A 8 -4.52 15.91 0.73
N GLU A 9 -4.04 17.11 1.02
CA GLU A 9 -3.92 18.16 0.01
C GLU A 9 -2.95 17.77 -1.10
N ASN A 10 -1.82 17.19 -0.76
CA ASN A 10 -0.85 16.75 -1.76
C ASN A 10 -1.42 15.65 -2.66
N ILE A 11 -2.20 14.73 -2.10
CA ILE A 11 -2.86 13.69 -2.87
C ILE A 11 -3.92 14.30 -3.80
N ARG A 12 -4.73 15.26 -3.30
CA ARG A 12 -5.73 15.94 -4.14
C ARG A 12 -5.10 16.67 -5.31
N LEU A 13 -3.99 17.37 -5.07
CA LEU A 13 -3.27 18.09 -6.12
C LEU A 13 -2.72 17.12 -7.16
N ALA A 14 -2.10 16.03 -6.72
CA ALA A 14 -1.57 15.01 -7.61
C ALA A 14 -2.68 14.30 -8.38
N ALA A 15 -3.80 14.00 -7.74
CA ALA A 15 -4.95 13.35 -8.38
C ALA A 15 -5.53 14.22 -9.49
N GLY A 16 -5.67 15.52 -9.26
CA GLY A 16 -6.16 16.45 -10.26
C GLY A 16 -5.20 16.63 -11.42
N ARG A 17 -3.89 16.64 -11.12
CA ARG A 17 -2.84 16.85 -12.12
C ARG A 17 -2.63 15.64 -13.04
N PHE A 18 -2.74 14.43 -12.49
CA PHE A 18 -2.41 13.20 -13.19
C PHE A 18 -3.62 12.29 -13.46
N ASP A 19 -4.82 12.75 -13.15
CA ASP A 19 -6.07 11.98 -13.28
C ASP A 19 -5.97 10.59 -12.63
N MET A 20 -5.44 10.54 -11.42
CA MET A 20 -5.09 9.28 -10.74
C MET A 20 -6.30 8.40 -10.42
N PHE A 21 -7.47 9.00 -10.19
CA PHE A 21 -8.67 8.27 -9.79
C PHE A 21 -9.75 8.24 -10.87
N GLY A 22 -9.50 8.86 -12.04
CA GLY A 22 -10.55 9.16 -13.01
C GLY A 22 -11.27 7.96 -13.60
N LYS A 23 -10.62 6.80 -13.66
CA LYS A 23 -11.20 5.58 -14.24
C LYS A 23 -11.04 4.35 -13.37
N ALA A 24 -10.53 4.50 -12.16
CA ALA A 24 -10.32 3.37 -11.28
C ALA A 24 -11.56 3.16 -10.41
N ASP A 25 -12.14 1.96 -10.47
CA ASP A 25 -13.21 1.57 -9.57
C ASP A 25 -12.69 1.21 -8.19
N THR A 26 -11.45 0.76 -8.10
CA THR A 26 -10.84 0.29 -6.86
C THR A 26 -9.39 0.75 -6.77
N ILE A 27 -9.02 1.27 -5.62
CA ILE A 27 -7.63 1.55 -5.27
C ILE A 27 -7.19 0.52 -4.23
N VAL A 28 -6.11 -0.19 -4.52
CA VAL A 28 -5.51 -1.18 -3.63
C VAL A 28 -4.31 -0.54 -2.95
N CYS A 29 -4.39 -0.37 -1.64
CA CYS A 29 -3.31 0.24 -0.86
C CYS A 29 -2.34 -0.83 -0.39
N ALA A 30 -1.07 -0.65 -0.68
CA ALA A 30 -0.01 -1.49 -0.13
C ALA A 30 0.27 -1.03 1.30
N LEU A 31 -0.18 -1.80 2.27
CA LEU A 31 -0.10 -1.45 3.69
C LEU A 31 1.00 -2.28 4.36
N SER A 32 2.13 -1.64 4.63
CA SER A 32 3.28 -2.33 5.24
C SER A 32 3.26 -2.35 6.77
N GLY A 33 2.47 -1.48 7.38
CA GLY A 33 2.49 -1.24 8.82
C GLY A 33 3.36 -0.05 9.23
N GLY A 34 4.18 0.47 8.31
CA GLY A 34 4.97 1.67 8.55
C GLY A 34 4.11 2.92 8.45
N ALA A 35 4.59 4.01 9.05
CA ALA A 35 3.84 5.26 9.16
C ALA A 35 3.38 5.82 7.82
N ASP A 36 4.23 5.74 6.78
CA ASP A 36 3.91 6.30 5.48
C ASP A 36 2.78 5.54 4.79
N SER A 37 2.81 4.20 4.84
CA SER A 37 1.76 3.38 4.24
C SER A 37 0.43 3.52 4.98
N VAL A 38 0.47 3.66 6.29
CA VAL A 38 -0.73 3.90 7.11
C VAL A 38 -1.33 5.26 6.74
N CYS A 39 -0.51 6.30 6.68
CA CYS A 39 -0.95 7.64 6.34
C CYS A 39 -1.59 7.68 4.94
N LEU A 40 -0.97 7.05 3.96
CA LEU A 40 -1.52 6.94 2.60
C LEU A 40 -2.86 6.22 2.59
N THR A 41 -2.95 5.08 3.28
CA THR A 41 -4.17 4.27 3.33
C THR A 41 -5.33 5.04 3.94
N LEU A 42 -5.09 5.71 5.07
CA LEU A 42 -6.13 6.51 5.73
C LEU A 42 -6.55 7.73 4.89
N ALA A 43 -5.60 8.38 4.23
CA ALA A 43 -5.90 9.49 3.34
C ALA A 43 -6.74 9.04 2.15
N LEU A 44 -6.41 7.91 1.54
CA LEU A 44 -7.19 7.37 0.43
C LEU A 44 -8.57 6.89 0.87
N LYS A 45 -8.69 6.35 2.08
CA LYS A 45 -10.00 6.01 2.65
C LYS A 45 -10.89 7.23 2.75
N GLU A 46 -10.35 8.34 3.23
CA GLU A 46 -11.10 9.59 3.32
C GLU A 46 -11.50 10.11 1.95
N LEU A 47 -10.59 10.04 0.96
CA LEU A 47 -10.86 10.49 -0.39
C LEU A 47 -11.77 9.57 -1.18
N SER A 48 -11.94 8.33 -0.75
CA SER A 48 -12.74 7.34 -1.49
C SER A 48 -14.20 7.77 -1.69
N SER A 49 -14.78 8.40 -0.69
CA SER A 49 -16.15 8.93 -0.81
C SER A 49 -16.21 10.19 -1.67
N GLU A 50 -15.17 11.02 -1.63
CA GLU A 50 -15.09 12.25 -2.42
C GLU A 50 -14.99 11.96 -3.92
N TYR A 51 -14.17 10.97 -4.29
CA TYR A 51 -13.93 10.62 -5.69
C TYR A 51 -14.75 9.41 -6.20
N GLY A 52 -15.43 8.71 -5.31
CA GLY A 52 -16.32 7.63 -5.69
C GLY A 52 -15.63 6.31 -6.02
N PHE A 53 -14.39 6.08 -5.54
CA PHE A 53 -13.73 4.80 -5.72
C PHE A 53 -13.88 3.92 -4.48
N LYS A 54 -13.66 2.61 -4.67
CA LYS A 54 -13.58 1.64 -3.58
C LYS A 54 -12.15 1.49 -3.13
N ILE A 55 -11.94 1.22 -1.85
CA ILE A 55 -10.61 1.02 -1.31
C ILE A 55 -10.47 -0.39 -0.76
N LYS A 56 -9.32 -0.99 -0.99
CA LYS A 56 -8.87 -2.26 -0.41
C LYS A 56 -7.44 -2.08 0.05
N ALA A 57 -6.99 -2.92 0.96
CA ALA A 57 -5.60 -2.94 1.39
C ALA A 57 -5.00 -4.33 1.20
N VAL A 58 -3.71 -4.37 0.97
CA VAL A 58 -2.91 -5.59 0.88
C VAL A 58 -1.71 -5.45 1.80
N HIS A 59 -1.51 -6.45 2.64
CA HIS A 59 -0.32 -6.58 3.47
C HIS A 59 0.43 -7.85 3.11
N VAL A 60 1.74 -7.76 2.94
CA VAL A 60 2.60 -8.91 2.69
C VAL A 60 3.51 -9.11 3.89
N ASN A 61 3.36 -10.25 4.55
CA ASN A 61 4.25 -10.68 5.63
C ASN A 61 5.34 -11.55 5.00
N HIS A 62 6.55 -11.00 4.94
CA HIS A 62 7.69 -11.66 4.29
C HIS A 62 8.38 -12.71 5.18
N LEU A 63 7.91 -12.89 6.41
CA LEU A 63 8.44 -13.85 7.39
C LEU A 63 9.93 -13.64 7.70
N LEU A 64 10.38 -12.38 7.68
CA LEU A 64 11.79 -12.04 7.84
C LEU A 64 12.21 -11.72 9.26
N ARG A 65 11.29 -11.21 10.08
CA ARG A 65 11.60 -10.70 11.42
C ARG A 65 10.77 -11.36 12.51
N GLY A 66 10.26 -12.55 12.25
CA GLY A 66 9.53 -13.35 13.22
C GLY A 66 8.39 -12.58 13.89
N ALA A 67 8.50 -12.36 15.20
CA ALA A 67 7.46 -11.70 15.98
C ALA A 67 7.19 -10.25 15.53
N GLU A 68 8.19 -9.53 15.02
CA GLU A 68 7.98 -8.19 14.50
C GLU A 68 7.10 -8.19 13.25
N SER A 69 7.36 -9.12 12.34
CA SER A 69 6.54 -9.28 11.13
C SER A 69 5.11 -9.64 11.48
N ASP A 70 4.91 -10.49 12.47
CA ASP A 70 3.58 -10.87 12.93
C ASP A 70 2.86 -9.71 13.63
N ARG A 71 3.59 -8.87 14.36
CA ARG A 71 3.01 -7.66 14.96
C ARG A 71 2.59 -6.65 13.92
N ASP A 72 3.39 -6.46 12.87
CA ASP A 72 3.04 -5.58 11.75
C ASP A 72 1.77 -6.08 11.06
N GLU A 73 1.67 -7.39 10.84
CA GLU A 73 0.46 -7.99 10.26
C GLU A 73 -0.76 -7.76 11.15
N GLN A 74 -0.63 -8.00 12.45
CA GLN A 74 -1.74 -7.80 13.38
C GLN A 74 -2.16 -6.34 13.45
N PHE A 75 -1.19 -5.43 13.44
CA PHE A 75 -1.47 -4.00 13.38
C PHE A 75 -2.30 -3.64 12.14
N CYS A 76 -1.92 -4.18 10.98
CA CYS A 76 -2.65 -3.93 9.74
C CYS A 76 -4.08 -4.49 9.80
N ARG A 77 -4.24 -5.69 10.36
CA ARG A 77 -5.57 -6.30 10.53
C ARG A 77 -6.47 -5.45 11.44
N ASP A 78 -5.94 -5.00 12.58
CA ASP A 78 -6.68 -4.19 13.53
C ASP A 78 -7.06 -2.83 12.93
N LEU A 79 -6.13 -2.20 12.22
CA LEU A 79 -6.37 -0.92 11.55
C LEU A 79 -7.48 -1.04 10.50
N CYS A 80 -7.39 -2.03 9.64
CA CYS A 80 -8.37 -2.22 8.57
C CYS A 80 -9.75 -2.59 9.11
N GLU A 81 -9.82 -3.37 10.19
CA GLU A 81 -11.07 -3.67 10.84
C GLU A 81 -11.70 -2.40 11.42
N ARG A 82 -10.92 -1.58 12.12
CA ARG A 82 -11.40 -0.33 12.71
C ARG A 82 -11.88 0.67 11.65
N GLU A 83 -11.19 0.76 10.53
CA GLU A 83 -11.47 1.71 9.47
C GLU A 83 -12.40 1.15 8.38
N ASP A 84 -12.89 -0.07 8.55
CA ASP A 84 -13.76 -0.74 7.59
C ASP A 84 -13.15 -0.81 6.19
N ILE A 85 -11.90 -1.27 6.11
CA ILE A 85 -11.17 -1.45 4.86
C ILE A 85 -10.98 -2.95 4.64
N PRO A 86 -11.44 -3.52 3.51
CA PRO A 86 -11.14 -4.91 3.18
C PRO A 86 -9.64 -5.13 3.06
N LEU A 87 -9.11 -6.13 3.76
CA LEU A 87 -7.69 -6.43 3.79
C LEU A 87 -7.43 -7.85 3.30
N THR A 88 -6.47 -8.00 2.39
CA THR A 88 -5.92 -9.29 2.00
C THR A 88 -4.49 -9.38 2.54
N VAL A 89 -4.19 -10.46 3.25
CA VAL A 89 -2.85 -10.70 3.79
C VAL A 89 -2.22 -11.88 3.06
N PHE A 90 -1.02 -11.67 2.57
CA PHE A 90 -0.18 -12.72 2.00
C PHE A 90 0.99 -12.99 2.93
N ARG A 91 1.34 -14.25 3.09
CA ARG A 91 2.53 -14.68 3.83
C ARG A 91 3.43 -15.46 2.89
N ALA A 92 4.69 -15.06 2.81
CA ALA A 92 5.65 -15.72 1.94
C ALA A 92 7.05 -15.60 2.53
N ASP A 93 7.80 -16.69 2.49
CA ASP A 93 9.19 -16.69 2.93
C ASP A 93 10.06 -16.03 1.86
N ALA A 94 10.30 -14.73 2.06
CA ALA A 94 11.08 -13.93 1.12
C ALA A 94 12.53 -14.40 1.02
N ALA A 95 13.11 -14.89 2.11
CA ALA A 95 14.48 -15.39 2.11
C ALA A 95 14.59 -16.65 1.23
N ALA A 96 13.69 -17.60 1.40
CA ALA A 96 13.68 -18.82 0.60
C ALA A 96 13.42 -18.51 -0.88
N PHE A 97 12.46 -17.65 -1.17
CA PHE A 97 12.14 -17.24 -2.53
C PHE A 97 13.34 -16.56 -3.21
N SER A 98 14.00 -15.64 -2.53
CA SER A 98 15.15 -14.92 -3.07
C SER A 98 16.31 -15.87 -3.37
N LYS A 99 16.56 -16.84 -2.50
CA LYS A 99 17.59 -17.84 -2.69
C LYS A 99 17.29 -18.73 -3.89
N GLU A 100 16.05 -19.19 -4.02
CA GLU A 100 15.61 -20.01 -5.16
C GLU A 100 15.74 -19.25 -6.48
N GLN A 101 15.37 -17.98 -6.50
CA GLN A 101 15.43 -17.13 -7.69
C GLN A 101 16.83 -16.52 -7.94
N LYS A 102 17.80 -16.81 -7.08
CA LYS A 102 19.19 -16.32 -7.21
C LYS A 102 19.25 -14.79 -7.26
N MET A 103 18.50 -14.13 -6.40
CA MET A 103 18.48 -12.67 -6.32
C MET A 103 18.67 -12.21 -4.88
N SER A 104 18.91 -10.89 -4.69
CA SER A 104 19.04 -10.33 -3.35
C SER A 104 17.72 -10.45 -2.59
N LEU A 105 17.79 -10.41 -1.26
CA LEU A 105 16.61 -10.44 -0.41
C LEU A 105 15.65 -9.29 -0.74
N GLU A 106 16.18 -8.09 -0.94
CA GLU A 106 15.41 -6.91 -1.29
C GLU A 106 14.67 -7.09 -2.62
N SER A 107 15.38 -7.57 -3.65
CA SER A 107 14.77 -7.83 -4.96
C SER A 107 13.72 -8.92 -4.91
N GLY A 108 13.98 -9.98 -4.15
CA GLY A 108 13.03 -11.08 -3.98
C GLY A 108 11.76 -10.65 -3.26
N ALA A 109 11.90 -9.90 -2.18
CA ALA A 109 10.76 -9.35 -1.44
C ALA A 109 9.92 -8.43 -2.31
N ARG A 110 10.58 -7.57 -3.10
CA ARG A 110 9.89 -6.68 -4.04
C ARG A 110 9.11 -7.45 -5.10
N LYS A 111 9.73 -8.46 -5.68
CA LYS A 111 9.09 -9.32 -6.70
C LYS A 111 7.86 -10.01 -6.14
N LEU A 112 7.96 -10.57 -4.92
CA LEU A 112 6.83 -11.20 -4.24
C LEU A 112 5.68 -10.21 -4.04
N ARG A 113 5.98 -8.99 -3.58
CA ARG A 113 4.95 -7.97 -3.39
C ARG A 113 4.19 -7.67 -4.68
N TYR A 114 4.91 -7.46 -5.77
CA TYR A 114 4.28 -7.15 -7.05
C TYR A 114 3.47 -8.33 -7.59
N ASN A 115 3.94 -9.55 -7.40
CA ASN A 115 3.17 -10.74 -7.77
C ASN A 115 1.83 -10.80 -7.01
N PHE A 116 1.85 -10.52 -5.72
CA PHE A 116 0.62 -10.49 -4.91
C PHE A 116 -0.29 -9.33 -5.30
N PHE A 117 0.28 -8.17 -5.61
CA PHE A 117 -0.52 -7.03 -6.07
C PHE A 117 -1.25 -7.37 -7.38
N ASP A 118 -0.55 -7.98 -8.33
CA ASP A 118 -1.16 -8.42 -9.58
C ASP A 118 -2.31 -9.42 -9.35
N GLU A 119 -2.14 -10.30 -8.37
CA GLU A 119 -3.17 -11.29 -8.03
C GLU A 119 -4.43 -10.63 -7.46
N VAL A 120 -4.28 -9.57 -6.67
CA VAL A 120 -5.40 -8.86 -6.05
C VAL A 120 -6.05 -7.86 -6.99
N CYS A 121 -5.30 -7.27 -7.90
CA CYS A 121 -5.80 -6.27 -8.82
C CYS A 121 -6.61 -6.88 -9.95
N GLY A 122 -7.87 -6.44 -10.10
CA GLY A 122 -8.67 -6.71 -11.27
C GLY A 122 -8.42 -5.66 -12.36
N GLU A 123 -9.24 -5.69 -13.41
CA GLU A 123 -9.08 -4.83 -14.57
C GLU A 123 -9.19 -3.32 -14.25
N ASN A 124 -10.03 -2.96 -13.28
CA ASN A 124 -10.29 -1.56 -12.93
C ASN A 124 -9.68 -1.19 -11.58
N ALA A 125 -8.61 -1.85 -11.17
CA ALA A 125 -7.93 -1.56 -9.93
C ALA A 125 -6.57 -0.93 -10.17
N ARG A 126 -6.17 -0.04 -9.28
CA ARG A 126 -4.86 0.59 -9.28
C ARG A 126 -4.21 0.41 -7.93
N ILE A 127 -2.90 0.29 -7.92
CA ILE A 127 -2.13 0.11 -6.70
C ILE A 127 -1.55 1.44 -6.25
N ALA A 128 -1.75 1.76 -4.98
CA ALA A 128 -1.13 2.91 -4.34
C ALA A 128 -0.08 2.41 -3.35
N THR A 129 1.15 2.86 -3.51
CA THR A 129 2.26 2.56 -2.60
C THR A 129 2.82 3.86 -2.06
N ALA A 130 3.18 3.84 -0.78
CA ALA A 130 3.87 4.95 -0.14
C ALA A 130 5.37 4.70 -0.20
N HIS A 131 6.10 5.67 -0.71
CA HIS A 131 7.56 5.65 -0.71
C HIS A 131 8.06 6.91 -0.02
N THR A 132 9.02 6.74 0.89
CA THR A 132 9.75 7.87 1.41
C THR A 132 10.86 8.22 0.42
N LEU A 133 10.76 9.38 -0.21
CA LEU A 133 11.86 9.92 -0.97
C LEU A 133 12.67 10.79 -0.04
N SER A 134 13.80 10.27 0.44
CA SER A 134 14.72 10.96 1.34
C SER A 134 14.02 11.59 2.55
N ASP A 135 14.67 12.42 3.28
CA ASP A 135 14.26 12.93 4.60
C ASP A 135 12.98 13.78 4.65
N SER A 136 12.25 13.94 3.56
CA SER A 136 11.01 14.68 3.62
C SER A 136 9.82 13.71 3.61
N ALA A 137 9.07 13.73 4.68
CA ALA A 137 7.83 12.98 4.87
C ALA A 137 6.73 13.38 3.88
N GLU A 138 7.08 14.07 2.80
CA GLU A 138 6.11 14.72 1.92
C GLU A 138 5.80 13.97 0.65
N THR A 139 6.48 12.86 0.38
CA THR A 139 6.32 12.26 -0.93
C THR A 139 5.55 10.96 -0.87
N VAL A 140 4.30 11.07 -1.19
CA VAL A 140 3.46 9.94 -1.51
C VAL A 140 3.55 9.76 -3.02
N ILE A 141 4.16 8.68 -3.47
CA ILE A 141 4.22 8.36 -4.89
C ILE A 141 3.20 7.28 -5.17
N PHE A 142 2.27 7.60 -6.04
CA PHE A 142 1.36 6.63 -6.59
C PHE A 142 2.07 5.89 -7.70
N ASN A 143 2.29 4.62 -7.51
CA ASN A 143 2.67 3.76 -8.61
C ASN A 143 1.38 3.16 -9.15
N LEU A 144 0.88 3.77 -10.21
CA LEU A 144 -0.32 3.30 -10.87
C LEU A 144 0.10 2.25 -11.88
N SER A 145 -0.01 0.98 -11.51
CA SER A 145 0.10 -0.09 -12.47
C SER A 145 -1.31 -0.43 -12.97
N ARG A 146 -1.48 -0.32 -14.24
CA ARG A 146 -2.73 -0.57 -15.00
C ARG A 146 -3.80 0.46 -14.79
#